data_33b40ea1c312602e5dae13af2797f8ac
#
_entry.id   33b40ea1c312602e5dae13af2797f8ac
#
_cell.length_a   1.000
_cell.length_b   1.000
_cell.length_c   1.000
_cell.angle_alpha   90.00
_cell.angle_beta   90.00
_cell.angle_gamma   90.00
#
_symmetry.space_group_name_H-M   'P 1'
#
loop_
_entity.id
_entity.type
_entity.pdbx_description
1 polymer ?
#
loop_
_entity_poly.entity_id
_entity_poly.type
_entity_poly.pdbx_seq_one_letter_code
_entity_poly.pdbx_strand_id
1 'polypeptide(L)'
;MAQGMKNTVLDHLPAGTDADLAKGKIPHTLPDGVTNRAVYQDILQIALPASVELILSSFTSMADLIMVGNLGTWAITAVGLPTQPKFILMTMVMAMNVGSTALVAQSRGSGNREAAQKYARQAMLLNLTLSILLSVVGFVTARPLVLFMGAKDGHILSAGTAYLQIQMAGFVFFSLTSTITALLRGIGDSKTAMYYNTVANLVNLILNYLLINGHLGFPRLEVAGASLATTISQIVSCILAVIAISKKSCYIHMNLHDDFRPSRKELAEIAAIGLPAALEQFMMRIGSMIFSKAVASLGTVEFAAHQVCMNIQSLTMMNGQVFSISSTSLTGQSLGKKRPDMAQAYTTRCKRCGMAIAITLGILFVIFGRPLSGLYTNDATCITLCIQILWIVAFIQPFQSSQFIVAGALRGAGDTKFVAKLTFFTVMLLRPGLALLAINVFSLGLPGAWFAILTDQIIRSALIAWRYQSGRWKESVLRTKAAA
;
A
#
# COMPACT_ATOMS: atom_id res chain seq x y z
N MET A 1 -4.58 4.08 28.90
CA MET A 1 -3.44 4.65 28.15
C MET A 1 -4.00 5.61 27.11
N ALA A 2 -4.29 6.84 27.50
CA ALA A 2 -4.77 7.89 26.61
C ALA A 2 -3.75 9.03 26.66
N GLN A 3 -2.57 8.81 26.07
CA GLN A 3 -1.75 9.93 25.66
C GLN A 3 -2.24 10.33 24.28
N GLY A 4 -3.01 11.42 24.26
CA GLY A 4 -3.49 12.04 23.06
C GLY A 4 -2.36 12.29 22.05
N MET A 5 -2.73 12.36 20.77
CA MET A 5 -1.82 12.74 19.69
C MET A 5 -0.89 13.85 20.18
N LYS A 6 0.42 13.61 20.12
CA LYS A 6 1.36 14.71 20.31
C LYS A 6 1.11 15.72 19.21
N ASN A 7 0.94 16.99 19.59
CA ASN A 7 0.74 18.06 18.64
C ASN A 7 1.89 18.06 17.63
N THR A 8 1.55 18.11 16.34
CA THR A 8 2.53 18.29 15.27
C THR A 8 2.96 19.76 15.20
N VAL A 9 4.10 20.02 14.54
CA VAL A 9 4.52 21.39 14.25
C VAL A 9 3.41 22.19 13.57
N LEU A 10 2.62 21.53 12.72
CA LEU A 10 1.46 22.15 12.08
C LEU A 10 0.44 22.70 13.06
N ASP A 11 0.19 22.06 14.18
CA ASP A 11 -0.84 22.52 15.13
C ASP A 11 -0.47 23.86 15.76
N HIS A 12 0.81 24.22 15.88
CA HIS A 12 1.33 25.46 16.44
C HIS A 12 1.50 26.60 15.43
N LEU A 13 1.51 26.32 14.13
CA LEU A 13 1.65 27.34 13.10
C LEU A 13 0.32 28.06 12.80
N PRO A 14 0.33 29.34 12.44
CA PRO A 14 -0.87 30.04 11.97
C PRO A 14 -1.34 29.43 10.64
N ALA A 15 -2.64 29.50 10.38
CA ALA A 15 -3.22 29.14 9.10
C ALA A 15 -2.71 30.09 8.00
N GLY A 16 -2.41 29.54 6.82
CA GLY A 16 -2.07 30.31 5.64
C GLY A 16 -3.32 30.91 4.98
N THR A 17 -3.08 31.71 3.93
CA THR A 17 -4.11 32.35 3.13
C THR A 17 -4.35 31.63 1.80
N ASP A 18 -5.44 31.92 1.10
CA ASP A 18 -5.66 31.38 -0.25
C ASP A 18 -4.62 31.93 -1.26
N ALA A 19 -4.05 33.10 -0.99
CA ALA A 19 -2.93 33.64 -1.76
C ALA A 19 -1.66 32.78 -1.63
N ASP A 20 -1.43 32.13 -0.50
CA ASP A 20 -0.27 31.25 -0.32
C ASP A 20 -0.42 29.95 -1.13
N LEU A 21 -1.65 29.47 -1.31
CA LEU A 21 -1.94 28.37 -2.23
C LEU A 21 -1.73 28.75 -3.70
N ALA A 22 -2.03 30.02 -4.07
CA ALA A 22 -1.89 30.50 -5.43
C ALA A 22 -0.45 30.81 -5.85
N LYS A 23 0.49 31.06 -4.92
CA LYS A 23 1.90 31.33 -5.23
C LYS A 23 2.54 30.17 -6.02
N GLY A 24 3.14 30.51 -7.18
CA GLY A 24 3.71 29.49 -8.10
C GLY A 24 4.87 28.71 -7.49
N LYS A 25 5.97 29.36 -7.11
CA LYS A 25 7.13 28.72 -6.48
C LYS A 25 7.04 28.77 -4.96
N ILE A 26 7.28 27.66 -4.30
CA ILE A 26 7.34 27.56 -2.85
C ILE A 26 8.81 27.75 -2.42
N PRO A 27 9.08 28.56 -1.37
CA PRO A 27 10.44 28.69 -0.83
C PRO A 27 10.93 27.32 -0.32
N HIS A 28 12.21 27.03 -0.54
CA HIS A 28 12.84 25.82 -0.01
C HIS A 28 13.26 25.96 1.46
N THR A 29 13.13 27.16 2.03
CA THR A 29 13.44 27.47 3.44
C THR A 29 12.27 27.08 4.33
N LEU A 30 12.59 26.62 5.54
CA LEU A 30 11.57 26.40 6.56
C LEU A 30 10.97 27.73 7.01
N PRO A 31 9.69 27.74 7.39
CA PRO A 31 9.08 28.89 8.03
C PRO A 31 9.81 29.24 9.34
N ASP A 32 9.76 30.52 9.74
CA ASP A 32 10.34 30.99 10.98
C ASP A 32 9.75 30.23 12.18
N GLY A 33 10.63 29.86 13.11
CA GLY A 33 10.26 29.08 14.29
C GLY A 33 10.15 27.56 14.09
N VAL A 34 10.26 27.05 12.85
CA VAL A 34 10.22 25.61 12.56
C VAL A 34 11.62 25.03 12.44
N THR A 35 11.95 24.09 13.32
CA THR A 35 13.25 23.41 13.27
C THR A 35 13.20 22.14 12.43
N ASN A 36 14.30 21.79 11.78
CA ASN A 36 14.41 20.53 11.04
C ASN A 36 14.10 19.32 11.94
N ARG A 37 14.57 19.35 13.19
CA ARG A 37 14.36 18.27 14.16
C ARG A 37 12.86 18.02 14.41
N ALA A 38 12.07 19.06 14.56
CA ALA A 38 10.64 18.95 14.80
C ALA A 38 9.91 18.32 13.59
N VAL A 39 10.28 18.72 12.36
CA VAL A 39 9.70 18.15 11.13
C VAL A 39 10.03 16.65 11.01
N TYR A 40 11.28 16.24 11.32
CA TYR A 40 11.63 14.82 11.33
C TYR A 40 10.90 14.04 12.42
N GLN A 41 10.67 14.64 13.59
CA GLN A 41 9.89 14.01 14.67
C GLN A 41 8.46 13.73 14.24
N ASP A 42 7.78 14.68 13.57
CA ASP A 42 6.44 14.50 13.04
C ASP A 42 6.39 13.34 12.01
N ILE A 43 7.38 13.30 11.11
CA ILE A 43 7.50 12.23 10.12
C ILE A 43 7.65 10.87 10.80
N LEU A 44 8.56 10.77 11.77
CA LEU A 44 8.86 9.52 12.48
C LEU A 44 7.70 9.06 13.37
N GLN A 45 6.88 9.97 13.90
CA GLN A 45 5.69 9.62 14.67
C GLN A 45 4.67 8.83 13.83
N ILE A 46 4.62 9.05 12.52
CA ILE A 46 3.76 8.33 11.58
C ILE A 46 4.52 7.14 10.98
N ALA A 47 5.77 7.36 10.55
CA ALA A 47 6.56 6.36 9.83
C ALA A 47 6.93 5.16 10.69
N LEU A 48 7.41 5.36 11.93
CA LEU A 48 7.87 4.26 12.78
C LEU A 48 6.76 3.25 13.12
N PRO A 49 5.56 3.68 13.59
CA PRO A 49 4.48 2.74 13.81
C PRO A 49 4.05 2.02 12.53
N ALA A 50 3.97 2.73 11.40
CA ALA A 50 3.64 2.12 10.12
C ALA A 50 4.71 1.11 9.66
N SER A 51 6.00 1.37 9.93
CA SER A 51 7.09 0.43 9.64
C SER A 51 6.95 -0.86 10.44
N VAL A 52 6.73 -0.75 11.75
CA VAL A 52 6.54 -1.91 12.65
C VAL A 52 5.36 -2.75 12.18
N GLU A 53 4.23 -2.10 11.87
CA GLU A 53 3.03 -2.78 11.38
C GLU A 53 3.29 -3.57 10.09
N LEU A 54 3.92 -2.94 9.07
CA LEU A 54 4.20 -3.59 7.79
C LEU A 54 5.22 -4.73 7.93
N ILE A 55 6.26 -4.56 8.75
CA ILE A 55 7.25 -5.60 9.03
C ILE A 55 6.58 -6.80 9.69
N LEU A 56 5.79 -6.59 10.74
CA LEU A 56 5.07 -7.67 11.43
C LEU A 56 4.09 -8.38 10.49
N SER A 57 3.34 -7.64 9.66
CA SER A 57 2.47 -8.25 8.64
C SER A 57 3.24 -9.13 7.65
N SER A 58 4.43 -8.71 7.24
CA SER A 58 5.27 -9.51 6.34
C SER A 58 5.78 -10.78 7.01
N PHE A 59 6.22 -10.69 8.27
CA PHE A 59 6.63 -11.88 9.04
C PHE A 59 5.46 -12.85 9.24
N THR A 60 4.27 -12.33 9.55
CA THR A 60 3.07 -13.17 9.68
C THR A 60 2.75 -13.88 8.37
N SER A 61 2.76 -13.16 7.24
CA SER A 61 2.51 -13.77 5.92
C SER A 61 3.55 -14.83 5.54
N MET A 62 4.81 -14.63 5.94
CA MET A 62 5.87 -15.61 5.74
C MET A 62 5.65 -16.86 6.62
N ALA A 63 5.29 -16.67 7.89
CA ALA A 63 4.98 -17.76 8.81
C ALA A 63 3.76 -18.57 8.33
N ASP A 64 2.72 -17.90 7.84
CA ASP A 64 1.54 -18.53 7.25
C ASP A 64 1.93 -19.44 6.08
N LEU A 65 2.78 -18.93 5.18
CA LEU A 65 3.23 -19.71 4.02
C LEU A 65 4.09 -20.92 4.42
N ILE A 66 4.95 -20.78 5.43
CA ILE A 66 5.76 -21.88 5.97
C ILE A 66 4.86 -22.94 6.60
N MET A 67 3.88 -22.54 7.43
CA MET A 67 2.96 -23.47 8.09
C MET A 67 2.11 -24.23 7.07
N VAL A 68 1.59 -23.54 6.05
CA VAL A 68 0.85 -24.18 4.95
C VAL A 68 1.77 -25.07 4.11
N GLY A 69 3.01 -24.66 3.89
CA GLY A 69 4.01 -25.41 3.12
C GLY A 69 4.34 -26.77 3.73
N ASN A 70 4.27 -26.90 5.05
CA ASN A 70 4.47 -28.17 5.77
C ASN A 70 3.40 -29.23 5.45
N LEU A 71 2.24 -28.83 4.90
CA LEU A 71 1.20 -29.75 4.42
C LEU A 71 1.53 -30.36 3.05
N GLY A 72 2.49 -29.77 2.33
CA GLY A 72 2.91 -30.20 1.00
C GLY A 72 2.67 -29.16 -0.09
N THR A 73 3.18 -29.43 -1.28
CA THR A 73 3.12 -28.52 -2.44
C THR A 73 1.70 -28.24 -2.91
N TRP A 74 0.77 -29.18 -2.76
CA TRP A 74 -0.64 -29.00 -3.09
C TRP A 74 -1.28 -27.87 -2.28
N ALA A 75 -0.94 -27.76 -0.98
CA ALA A 75 -1.49 -26.74 -0.10
C ALA A 75 -0.98 -25.33 -0.47
N ILE A 76 0.31 -25.22 -0.82
CA ILE A 76 0.86 -23.95 -1.34
C ILE A 76 0.11 -23.52 -2.60
N THR A 77 -0.18 -24.44 -3.50
CA THR A 77 -0.91 -24.19 -4.75
C THR A 77 -2.37 -23.80 -4.44
N ALA A 78 -3.03 -24.51 -3.52
CA ALA A 78 -4.41 -24.23 -3.13
C ALA A 78 -4.59 -22.84 -2.47
N VAL A 79 -3.57 -22.31 -1.80
CA VAL A 79 -3.55 -20.94 -1.25
C VAL A 79 -3.12 -19.92 -2.32
N GLY A 80 -2.16 -20.26 -3.15
CA GLY A 80 -1.58 -19.36 -4.15
C GLY A 80 -2.54 -18.97 -5.26
N LEU A 81 -3.28 -19.92 -5.82
CA LEU A 81 -4.23 -19.66 -6.92
C LEU A 81 -5.33 -18.65 -6.57
N PRO A 82 -6.04 -18.77 -5.41
CA PRO A 82 -7.08 -17.81 -5.02
C PRO A 82 -6.53 -16.44 -4.62
N THR A 83 -5.24 -16.34 -4.29
CA THR A 83 -4.63 -15.10 -3.80
C THR A 83 -4.69 -13.97 -4.84
N GLN A 84 -4.51 -14.27 -6.12
CA GLN A 84 -4.55 -13.24 -7.18
C GLN A 84 -5.93 -12.60 -7.35
N PRO A 85 -7.05 -13.34 -7.52
CA PRO A 85 -8.38 -12.76 -7.54
C PRO A 85 -8.70 -11.97 -6.28
N LYS A 86 -8.35 -12.50 -5.09
CA LYS A 86 -8.52 -11.81 -3.81
C LYS A 86 -7.83 -10.45 -3.81
N PHE A 87 -6.57 -10.35 -4.26
CA PHE A 87 -5.86 -9.06 -4.31
C PHE A 87 -6.52 -8.04 -5.23
N ILE A 88 -7.12 -8.46 -6.35
CA ILE A 88 -7.84 -7.56 -7.23
C ILE A 88 -9.03 -6.93 -6.49
N LEU A 89 -9.80 -7.73 -5.75
CA LEU A 89 -10.92 -7.24 -4.96
C LEU A 89 -10.48 -6.31 -3.84
N MET A 90 -9.40 -6.66 -3.13
CA MET A 90 -8.80 -5.83 -2.07
C MET A 90 -8.34 -4.47 -2.60
N THR A 91 -7.81 -4.42 -3.81
CA THR A 91 -7.31 -3.20 -4.45
C THR A 91 -8.40 -2.14 -4.59
N MET A 92 -9.65 -2.53 -4.85
CA MET A 92 -10.77 -1.58 -4.95
C MET A 92 -11.04 -0.85 -3.63
N VAL A 93 -11.06 -1.59 -2.51
CA VAL A 93 -11.23 -1.00 -1.17
C VAL A 93 -10.04 -0.11 -0.81
N MET A 94 -8.82 -0.59 -1.04
CA MET A 94 -7.60 0.17 -0.74
C MET A 94 -7.53 1.48 -1.53
N ALA A 95 -8.01 1.49 -2.75
CA ALA A 95 -8.03 2.69 -3.59
C ALA A 95 -9.05 3.73 -3.09
N MET A 96 -10.24 3.31 -2.64
CA MET A 96 -11.19 4.24 -2.01
C MET A 96 -10.63 4.81 -0.71
N ASN A 97 -9.84 4.05 0.02
CA ASN A 97 -9.13 4.51 1.21
C ASN A 97 -8.13 5.63 0.91
N VAL A 98 -7.53 5.69 -0.28
CA VAL A 98 -6.65 6.81 -0.69
C VAL A 98 -7.44 8.13 -0.69
N GLY A 99 -8.64 8.14 -1.27
CA GLY A 99 -9.52 9.32 -1.28
C GLY A 99 -9.93 9.75 0.12
N SER A 100 -10.35 8.79 0.92
CA SER A 100 -10.76 9.03 2.31
C SER A 100 -9.62 9.59 3.16
N THR A 101 -8.41 9.01 3.05
CA THR A 101 -7.23 9.49 3.78
C THR A 101 -6.89 10.93 3.41
N ALA A 102 -6.93 11.28 2.11
CA ALA A 102 -6.60 12.63 1.66
C ALA A 102 -7.59 13.67 2.18
N LEU A 103 -8.90 13.42 2.06
CA LEU A 103 -9.95 14.36 2.48
C LEU A 103 -9.99 14.52 4.00
N VAL A 104 -9.84 13.43 4.75
CA VAL A 104 -9.77 13.47 6.21
C VAL A 104 -8.51 14.20 6.70
N ALA A 105 -7.35 13.98 6.05
CA ALA A 105 -6.12 14.69 6.37
C ALA A 105 -6.27 16.20 6.12
N GLN A 106 -6.88 16.60 5.00
CA GLN A 106 -7.16 18.01 4.70
C GLN A 106 -8.14 18.62 5.71
N SER A 107 -9.20 17.89 6.08
CA SER A 107 -10.17 18.35 7.08
C SER A 107 -9.52 18.50 8.47
N ARG A 108 -8.61 17.58 8.84
CA ARG A 108 -7.81 17.69 10.08
C ARG A 108 -6.93 18.94 10.05
N GLY A 109 -6.26 19.19 8.93
CA GLY A 109 -5.38 20.35 8.76
C GLY A 109 -6.11 21.69 8.84
N SER A 110 -7.34 21.77 8.30
CA SER A 110 -8.19 22.95 8.40
C SER A 110 -8.85 23.16 9.78
N GLY A 111 -8.66 22.23 10.72
CA GLY A 111 -9.32 22.26 12.02
C GLY A 111 -10.81 21.92 11.99
N ASN A 112 -11.36 21.58 10.82
CA ASN A 112 -12.78 21.27 10.67
C ASN A 112 -13.06 19.80 11.04
N ARG A 113 -13.30 19.59 12.34
CA ARG A 113 -13.55 18.25 12.89
C ARG A 113 -14.85 17.64 12.36
N GLU A 114 -15.88 18.47 12.15
CA GLU A 114 -17.17 18.00 11.65
C GLU A 114 -17.03 17.46 10.21
N ALA A 115 -16.33 18.18 9.34
CA ALA A 115 -16.04 17.70 7.98
C ALA A 115 -15.22 16.41 8.00
N ALA A 116 -14.21 16.28 8.89
CA ALA A 116 -13.42 15.08 9.01
C ALA A 116 -14.29 13.87 9.43
N GLN A 117 -15.21 14.05 10.39
CA GLN A 117 -16.15 13.02 10.80
C GLN A 117 -17.14 12.66 9.70
N LYS A 118 -17.61 13.65 8.95
CA LYS A 118 -18.52 13.42 7.81
C LYS A 118 -17.86 12.59 6.72
N TYR A 119 -16.65 12.96 6.28
CA TYR A 119 -15.88 12.14 5.33
C TYR A 119 -15.58 10.74 5.86
N ALA A 120 -15.26 10.62 7.14
CA ALA A 120 -14.99 9.32 7.75
C ALA A 120 -16.23 8.41 7.74
N ARG A 121 -17.42 8.93 8.09
CA ARG A 121 -18.69 8.19 8.02
C ARG A 121 -19.01 7.75 6.60
N GLN A 122 -18.85 8.66 5.62
CA GLN A 122 -19.11 8.36 4.21
C GLN A 122 -18.11 7.33 3.66
N ALA A 123 -16.84 7.38 4.08
CA ALA A 123 -15.83 6.38 3.72
C ALA A 123 -16.18 5.00 4.28
N MET A 124 -16.63 4.94 5.54
CA MET A 124 -17.08 3.68 6.15
C MET A 124 -18.28 3.09 5.42
N LEU A 125 -19.28 3.92 5.10
CA LEU A 125 -20.47 3.51 4.36
C LEU A 125 -20.11 3.00 2.95
N LEU A 126 -19.29 3.76 2.22
CA LEU A 126 -18.85 3.38 0.87
C LEU A 126 -18.12 2.05 0.86
N ASN A 127 -17.13 1.89 1.74
CA ASN A 127 -16.34 0.67 1.80
C ASN A 127 -17.10 -0.52 2.37
N LEU A 128 -18.04 -0.30 3.29
CA LEU A 128 -18.95 -1.35 3.77
C LEU A 128 -19.82 -1.86 2.62
N THR A 129 -20.48 -0.97 1.89
CA THR A 129 -21.34 -1.33 0.75
C THR A 129 -20.52 -2.04 -0.34
N LEU A 130 -19.38 -1.48 -0.70
CA LEU A 130 -18.48 -2.07 -1.69
C LEU A 130 -17.98 -3.45 -1.26
N SER A 131 -17.59 -3.60 0.02
CA SER A 131 -17.08 -4.88 0.52
C SER A 131 -18.14 -5.96 0.61
N ILE A 132 -19.39 -5.62 0.95
CA ILE A 132 -20.51 -6.57 0.92
C ILE A 132 -20.74 -7.06 -0.53
N LEU A 133 -20.78 -6.13 -1.48
CA LEU A 133 -20.94 -6.49 -2.89
C LEU A 133 -19.80 -7.41 -3.38
N LEU A 134 -18.55 -7.01 -3.12
CA LEU A 134 -17.38 -7.78 -3.53
C LEU A 134 -17.27 -9.12 -2.79
N SER A 135 -17.70 -9.19 -1.52
CA SER A 135 -17.77 -10.40 -0.73
C SER A 135 -18.73 -11.41 -1.34
N VAL A 136 -19.96 -10.98 -1.66
CA VAL A 136 -20.97 -11.83 -2.30
C VAL A 136 -20.49 -12.30 -3.68
N VAL A 137 -20.01 -11.39 -4.52
CA VAL A 137 -19.48 -11.74 -5.85
C VAL A 137 -18.31 -12.72 -5.71
N GLY A 138 -17.31 -12.43 -4.86
CA GLY A 138 -16.14 -13.29 -4.68
C GLY A 138 -16.49 -14.65 -4.07
N PHE A 139 -17.49 -14.72 -3.17
CA PHE A 139 -17.95 -15.98 -2.58
C PHE A 139 -18.65 -16.87 -3.63
N VAL A 140 -19.59 -16.32 -4.41
CA VAL A 140 -20.33 -17.05 -5.43
C VAL A 140 -19.42 -17.46 -6.58
N THR A 141 -18.50 -16.59 -6.98
CA THR A 141 -17.58 -16.87 -8.10
C THR A 141 -16.29 -17.58 -7.67
N ALA A 142 -16.14 -18.00 -6.41
CA ALA A 142 -14.90 -18.59 -5.89
C ALA A 142 -14.45 -19.79 -6.73
N ARG A 143 -15.35 -20.75 -7.00
CA ARG A 143 -15.02 -21.96 -7.77
C ARG A 143 -14.61 -21.65 -9.22
N PRO A 144 -15.39 -20.89 -10.02
CA PRO A 144 -14.96 -20.53 -11.37
C PRO A 144 -13.68 -19.69 -11.41
N LEU A 145 -13.42 -18.82 -10.40
CA LEU A 145 -12.17 -18.07 -10.32
C LEU A 145 -10.97 -18.98 -10.09
N VAL A 146 -11.07 -19.96 -9.17
CA VAL A 146 -9.98 -20.90 -8.89
C VAL A 146 -9.74 -21.83 -10.09
N LEU A 147 -10.79 -22.25 -10.80
CA LEU A 147 -10.68 -22.98 -12.07
C LEU A 147 -9.97 -22.16 -13.15
N PHE A 148 -10.37 -20.88 -13.31
CA PHE A 148 -9.76 -19.96 -14.26
C PHE A 148 -8.27 -19.73 -13.97
N MET A 149 -7.89 -19.74 -12.71
CA MET A 149 -6.48 -19.64 -12.27
C MET A 149 -5.66 -20.90 -12.53
N GLY A 150 -6.29 -22.00 -12.98
CA GLY A 150 -5.60 -23.20 -13.43
C GLY A 150 -5.60 -24.38 -12.45
N ALA A 151 -6.51 -24.43 -11.49
CA ALA A 151 -6.69 -25.60 -10.63
C ALA A 151 -7.29 -26.76 -11.43
N LYS A 152 -6.45 -27.72 -11.85
CA LYS A 152 -6.87 -28.91 -12.62
C LYS A 152 -7.17 -30.11 -11.69
N ASP A 153 -6.52 -30.20 -10.55
CA ASP A 153 -6.72 -31.25 -9.55
C ASP A 153 -7.96 -30.96 -8.71
N GLY A 154 -8.83 -31.95 -8.53
CA GLY A 154 -10.07 -31.80 -7.77
C GLY A 154 -9.86 -31.47 -6.29
N HIS A 155 -8.78 -31.98 -5.68
CA HIS A 155 -8.43 -31.69 -4.29
C HIS A 155 -7.95 -30.22 -4.14
N ILE A 156 -7.06 -29.76 -5.02
CA ILE A 156 -6.59 -28.37 -5.04
C ILE A 156 -7.75 -27.41 -5.33
N LEU A 157 -8.64 -27.77 -6.27
CA LEU A 157 -9.81 -26.96 -6.58
C LEU A 157 -10.75 -26.83 -5.37
N SER A 158 -11.03 -27.94 -4.68
CA SER A 158 -11.90 -27.94 -3.49
C SER A 158 -11.29 -27.10 -2.36
N ALA A 159 -10.03 -27.36 -2.02
CA ALA A 159 -9.32 -26.64 -0.97
C ALA A 159 -9.16 -25.14 -1.29
N GLY A 160 -8.79 -24.79 -2.52
CA GLY A 160 -8.67 -23.39 -2.97
C GLY A 160 -10.00 -22.67 -3.01
N THR A 161 -11.09 -23.34 -3.40
CA THR A 161 -12.45 -22.78 -3.36
C THR A 161 -12.88 -22.51 -1.92
N ALA A 162 -12.72 -23.45 -1.02
CA ALA A 162 -13.03 -23.28 0.41
C ALA A 162 -12.20 -22.14 1.02
N TYR A 163 -10.90 -22.08 0.71
CA TYR A 163 -10.02 -20.99 1.14
C TYR A 163 -10.55 -19.63 0.71
N LEU A 164 -10.90 -19.46 -0.58
CA LEU A 164 -11.39 -18.18 -1.09
C LEU A 164 -12.77 -17.82 -0.51
N GLN A 165 -13.67 -18.79 -0.37
CA GLN A 165 -14.99 -18.56 0.22
C GLN A 165 -14.91 -18.06 1.66
N ILE A 166 -14.06 -18.68 2.50
CA ILE A 166 -13.86 -18.25 3.89
C ILE A 166 -13.26 -16.84 3.92
N GLN A 167 -12.28 -16.54 3.06
CA GLN A 167 -11.69 -15.19 2.96
C GLN A 167 -12.71 -14.16 2.50
N MET A 168 -13.58 -14.50 1.56
CA MET A 168 -14.63 -13.59 1.08
C MET A 168 -15.71 -13.37 2.14
N ALA A 169 -16.08 -14.36 2.93
CA ALA A 169 -16.97 -14.18 4.07
C ALA A 169 -16.38 -13.20 5.12
N GLY A 170 -15.06 -13.21 5.31
CA GLY A 170 -14.34 -12.27 6.19
C GLY A 170 -14.01 -10.93 5.56
N PHE A 171 -14.22 -10.74 4.26
CA PHE A 171 -13.75 -9.57 3.52
C PHE A 171 -14.30 -8.23 4.03
N VAL A 172 -15.52 -8.22 4.56
CA VAL A 172 -16.15 -7.04 5.15
C VAL A 172 -15.35 -6.54 6.35
N PHE A 173 -14.88 -7.44 7.22
CA PHE A 173 -14.07 -7.08 8.39
C PHE A 173 -12.71 -6.52 8.00
N PHE A 174 -12.06 -7.13 6.98
CA PHE A 174 -10.85 -6.58 6.39
C PHE A 174 -11.08 -5.16 5.85
N SER A 175 -12.16 -4.94 5.12
CA SER A 175 -12.49 -3.65 4.51
C SER A 175 -12.68 -2.56 5.57
N LEU A 176 -13.47 -2.84 6.62
CA LEU A 176 -13.72 -1.92 7.71
C LEU A 176 -12.43 -1.58 8.47
N THR A 177 -11.62 -2.59 8.81
CA THR A 177 -10.32 -2.38 9.46
C THR A 177 -9.40 -1.53 8.60
N SER A 178 -9.29 -1.85 7.30
CA SER A 178 -8.46 -1.10 6.35
C SER A 178 -8.92 0.36 6.23
N THR A 179 -10.22 0.59 6.23
CA THR A 179 -10.80 1.95 6.17
C THR A 179 -10.48 2.72 7.45
N ILE A 180 -10.71 2.15 8.63
CA ILE A 180 -10.39 2.79 9.90
C ILE A 180 -8.88 3.08 9.99
N THR A 181 -8.02 2.14 9.57
CA THR A 181 -6.57 2.35 9.48
C THR A 181 -6.21 3.54 8.60
N ALA A 182 -6.83 3.65 7.43
CA ALA A 182 -6.62 4.74 6.49
C ALA A 182 -7.05 6.09 7.07
N LEU A 183 -8.19 6.14 7.75
CA LEU A 183 -8.71 7.34 8.43
C LEU A 183 -7.80 7.77 9.58
N LEU A 184 -7.36 6.85 10.45
CA LEU A 184 -6.43 7.13 11.54
C LEU A 184 -5.09 7.63 11.01
N ARG A 185 -4.55 7.03 9.96
CA ARG A 185 -3.33 7.53 9.30
C ARG A 185 -3.54 8.92 8.70
N GLY A 186 -4.71 9.21 8.15
CA GLY A 186 -5.06 10.54 7.64
C GLY A 186 -4.98 11.64 8.70
N ILE A 187 -5.42 11.35 9.91
CA ILE A 187 -5.29 12.29 11.05
C ILE A 187 -3.91 12.25 11.73
N GLY A 188 -3.00 11.35 11.32
CA GLY A 188 -1.66 11.22 11.88
C GLY A 188 -1.53 10.19 13.01
N ASP A 189 -2.60 9.46 13.38
CA ASP A 189 -2.58 8.45 14.44
C ASP A 189 -2.25 7.04 13.91
N SER A 190 -1.01 6.86 13.44
CA SER A 190 -0.52 5.55 13.01
C SER A 190 -0.26 4.60 14.19
N LYS A 191 -0.11 5.11 15.42
CA LYS A 191 0.16 4.26 16.59
C LYS A 191 -1.02 3.38 16.94
N THR A 192 -2.21 3.96 16.97
CA THR A 192 -3.44 3.21 17.27
C THR A 192 -3.66 2.12 16.21
N ALA A 193 -3.42 2.44 14.91
CA ALA A 193 -3.48 1.47 13.83
C ALA A 193 -2.46 0.32 14.02
N MET A 194 -1.22 0.63 14.35
CA MET A 194 -0.18 -0.36 14.64
C MET A 194 -0.61 -1.31 15.77
N TYR A 195 -1.16 -0.80 16.88
CA TYR A 195 -1.51 -1.64 18.04
C TYR A 195 -2.53 -2.71 17.70
N TYR A 196 -3.66 -2.35 17.10
CA TYR A 196 -4.70 -3.36 16.84
C TYR A 196 -4.30 -4.32 15.70
N ASN A 197 -3.53 -3.85 14.69
CA ASN A 197 -3.01 -4.73 13.65
C ASN A 197 -1.91 -5.67 14.18
N THR A 198 -1.09 -5.23 15.13
CA THR A 198 -0.13 -6.11 15.81
C THR A 198 -0.83 -7.21 16.59
N VAL A 199 -1.87 -6.87 17.34
CA VAL A 199 -2.69 -7.87 18.07
C VAL A 199 -3.30 -8.86 17.10
N ALA A 200 -3.87 -8.40 15.98
CA ALA A 200 -4.44 -9.26 14.95
C ALA A 200 -3.40 -10.21 14.33
N ASN A 201 -2.20 -9.71 14.03
CA ASN A 201 -1.11 -10.54 13.51
C ASN A 201 -0.68 -11.64 14.50
N LEU A 202 -0.62 -11.32 15.80
CA LEU A 202 -0.32 -12.31 16.84
C LEU A 202 -1.43 -13.37 16.96
N VAL A 203 -2.69 -12.93 16.95
CA VAL A 203 -3.85 -13.83 16.95
C VAL A 203 -3.83 -14.75 15.72
N ASN A 204 -3.52 -14.20 14.54
CA ASN A 204 -3.40 -14.97 13.32
C ASN A 204 -2.32 -16.05 13.43
N LEU A 205 -1.13 -15.71 13.91
CA LEU A 205 -0.02 -16.66 14.10
C LEU A 205 -0.40 -17.80 15.04
N ILE A 206 -1.03 -17.49 16.17
CA ILE A 206 -1.48 -18.47 17.15
C ILE A 206 -2.56 -19.38 16.54
N LEU A 207 -3.57 -18.80 15.88
CA LEU A 207 -4.64 -19.57 15.26
C LEU A 207 -4.16 -20.45 14.10
N ASN A 208 -3.20 -19.97 13.31
CA ASN A 208 -2.57 -20.81 12.28
C ASN A 208 -1.92 -22.05 12.88
N TYR A 209 -1.15 -21.88 13.95
CA TYR A 209 -0.53 -23.02 14.64
C TYR A 209 -1.56 -24.02 15.16
N LEU A 210 -2.70 -23.55 15.67
CA LEU A 210 -3.76 -24.39 16.22
C LEU A 210 -4.59 -25.07 15.13
N LEU A 211 -5.02 -24.33 14.08
CA LEU A 211 -6.03 -24.80 13.12
C LEU A 211 -5.43 -25.50 11.89
N ILE A 212 -4.21 -25.17 11.48
CA ILE A 212 -3.58 -25.84 10.32
C ILE A 212 -3.23 -27.28 10.67
N ASN A 213 -2.56 -27.49 11.80
CA ASN A 213 -2.03 -28.80 12.19
C ASN A 213 -2.92 -29.53 13.22
N GLY A 214 -3.91 -28.85 13.82
CA GLY A 214 -4.79 -29.47 14.83
C GLY A 214 -4.12 -29.65 16.19
N HIS A 215 -3.30 -28.68 16.65
CA HIS A 215 -2.66 -28.75 17.97
C HIS A 215 -3.64 -28.47 19.11
N LEU A 216 -3.32 -28.95 20.31
CA LEU A 216 -4.09 -28.71 21.55
C LEU A 216 -5.57 -29.14 21.49
N GLY A 217 -5.91 -30.17 20.68
CA GLY A 217 -7.28 -30.68 20.56
C GLY A 217 -8.17 -29.94 19.56
N PHE A 218 -7.64 -28.97 18.83
CA PHE A 218 -8.35 -28.33 17.74
C PHE A 218 -8.42 -29.25 16.51
N PRO A 219 -9.48 -29.14 15.66
CA PRO A 219 -9.57 -29.92 14.44
C PRO A 219 -8.47 -29.50 13.45
N ARG A 220 -7.85 -30.48 12.80
CA ARG A 220 -6.90 -30.22 11.70
C ARG A 220 -7.68 -29.80 10.45
N LEU A 221 -7.69 -28.52 10.16
CA LEU A 221 -8.42 -27.93 9.03
C LEU A 221 -7.53 -27.63 7.83
N GLU A 222 -6.22 -27.82 7.93
CA GLU A 222 -5.25 -27.63 6.84
C GLU A 222 -5.38 -26.24 6.17
N VAL A 223 -5.57 -26.18 4.84
CA VAL A 223 -5.72 -24.94 4.07
C VAL A 223 -6.93 -24.11 4.51
N ALA A 224 -8.05 -24.73 4.85
CA ALA A 224 -9.22 -24.04 5.39
C ALA A 224 -8.93 -23.45 6.77
N GLY A 225 -8.08 -24.12 7.58
CA GLY A 225 -7.60 -23.61 8.87
C GLY A 225 -6.82 -22.31 8.75
N ALA A 226 -5.92 -22.19 7.76
CA ALA A 226 -5.19 -20.96 7.48
C ALA A 226 -6.11 -19.82 7.09
N SER A 227 -7.13 -20.11 6.26
CA SER A 227 -8.12 -19.12 5.85
C SER A 227 -8.98 -18.64 7.03
N LEU A 228 -9.40 -19.59 7.88
CA LEU A 228 -10.22 -19.30 9.06
C LEU A 228 -9.43 -18.49 10.10
N ALA A 229 -8.16 -18.84 10.34
CA ALA A 229 -7.28 -18.08 11.23
C ALA A 229 -7.12 -16.63 10.77
N THR A 230 -6.93 -16.41 9.47
CA THR A 230 -6.87 -15.06 8.88
C THR A 230 -8.20 -14.32 9.07
N THR A 231 -9.32 -14.96 8.81
CA THR A 231 -10.65 -14.35 8.96
C THR A 231 -10.95 -13.98 10.41
N ILE A 232 -10.66 -14.85 11.36
CA ILE A 232 -10.86 -14.56 12.80
C ILE A 232 -9.95 -13.42 13.25
N SER A 233 -8.69 -13.40 12.81
CA SER A 233 -7.78 -12.29 13.14
C SER A 233 -8.26 -10.95 12.57
N GLN A 234 -8.86 -10.95 11.39
CA GLN A 234 -9.49 -9.77 10.78
C GLN A 234 -10.72 -9.30 11.58
N ILE A 235 -11.53 -10.23 12.10
CA ILE A 235 -12.66 -9.91 12.99
C ILE A 235 -12.15 -9.25 14.28
N VAL A 236 -11.11 -9.83 14.89
CA VAL A 236 -10.49 -9.25 16.10
C VAL A 236 -9.94 -7.85 15.82
N SER A 237 -9.23 -7.68 14.70
CA SER A 237 -8.73 -6.38 14.26
C SER A 237 -9.85 -5.37 14.07
N CYS A 238 -10.95 -5.78 13.43
CA CYS A 238 -12.12 -4.94 13.19
C CYS A 238 -12.76 -4.48 14.50
N ILE A 239 -12.96 -5.39 15.44
CA ILE A 239 -13.53 -5.06 16.77
C ILE A 239 -12.64 -4.04 17.48
N LEU A 240 -11.33 -4.28 17.52
CA LEU A 240 -10.39 -3.36 18.17
C LEU A 240 -10.31 -2.01 17.46
N ALA A 241 -10.37 -1.98 16.13
CA ALA A 241 -10.38 -0.77 15.33
C ALA A 241 -11.65 0.05 15.58
N VAL A 242 -12.83 -0.60 15.63
CA VAL A 242 -14.11 0.06 15.97
C VAL A 242 -14.07 0.62 17.39
N ILE A 243 -13.57 -0.14 18.36
CA ILE A 243 -13.40 0.36 19.75
C ILE A 243 -12.47 1.58 19.75
N ALA A 244 -11.39 1.56 18.98
CA ALA A 244 -10.43 2.66 18.92
C ALA A 244 -11.07 3.96 18.40
N ILE A 245 -11.85 3.87 17.32
CA ILE A 245 -12.49 5.05 16.70
C ILE A 245 -13.72 5.54 17.49
N SER A 246 -14.32 4.66 18.30
CA SER A 246 -15.46 5.00 19.16
C SER A 246 -15.04 5.71 20.45
N LYS A 247 -13.74 5.81 20.75
CA LYS A 247 -13.28 6.55 21.94
C LYS A 247 -13.46 8.05 21.76
N LYS A 248 -14.01 8.75 22.77
CA LYS A 248 -14.20 10.21 22.76
C LYS A 248 -12.88 11.00 22.58
N SER A 249 -11.74 10.40 22.92
CA SER A 249 -10.41 10.98 22.72
C SER A 249 -9.94 10.93 21.26
N CYS A 250 -10.56 10.15 20.39
CA CYS A 250 -10.24 10.11 18.97
C CYS A 250 -10.74 11.37 18.28
N TYR A 251 -9.91 11.95 17.40
CA TYR A 251 -10.30 13.14 16.63
C TYR A 251 -11.50 12.84 15.70
N ILE A 252 -11.53 11.67 15.11
CA ILE A 252 -12.64 11.15 14.31
C ILE A 252 -13.46 10.21 15.19
N HIS A 253 -14.13 10.80 16.18
CA HIS A 253 -15.02 10.03 17.03
C HIS A 253 -16.28 9.64 16.25
N MET A 254 -16.60 8.35 16.19
CA MET A 254 -17.81 7.81 15.57
C MET A 254 -18.52 6.85 16.51
N ASN A 255 -19.84 7.00 16.60
CA ASN A 255 -20.72 6.08 17.30
C ASN A 255 -21.61 5.35 16.30
N LEU A 256 -22.08 4.17 16.66
CA LEU A 256 -23.05 3.40 15.86
C LEU A 256 -24.40 4.12 15.70
N HIS A 257 -24.69 5.10 16.56
CA HIS A 257 -25.92 5.90 16.51
C HIS A 257 -25.77 7.18 15.69
N ASP A 258 -24.58 7.44 15.13
CA ASP A 258 -24.38 8.61 14.26
C ASP A 258 -25.18 8.47 12.97
N ASP A 259 -25.49 9.60 12.33
CA ASP A 259 -26.20 9.62 11.04
C ASP A 259 -25.27 9.15 9.91
N PHE A 260 -25.53 7.95 9.39
CA PHE A 260 -24.82 7.34 8.27
C PHE A 260 -25.56 7.55 6.93
N ARG A 261 -26.44 8.55 6.82
CA ARG A 261 -27.13 8.81 5.55
C ARG A 261 -26.12 9.10 4.43
N PRO A 262 -26.30 8.46 3.25
CA PRO A 262 -25.40 8.67 2.14
C PRO A 262 -25.51 10.11 1.62
N SER A 263 -24.38 10.78 1.54
CA SER A 263 -24.27 12.12 0.96
C SER A 263 -23.55 12.04 -0.39
N ARG A 264 -24.29 12.38 -1.46
CA ARG A 264 -23.76 12.30 -2.84
C ARG A 264 -22.53 13.15 -3.04
N LYS A 265 -22.42 14.29 -2.36
CA LYS A 265 -21.30 15.19 -2.47
C LYS A 265 -20.01 14.57 -1.96
N GLU A 266 -19.98 14.14 -0.70
CA GLU A 266 -18.77 13.58 -0.08
C GLU A 266 -18.39 12.24 -0.71
N LEU A 267 -19.37 11.41 -1.08
CA LEU A 267 -19.12 10.16 -1.81
C LEU A 267 -18.48 10.42 -3.18
N ALA A 268 -18.96 11.44 -3.92
CA ALA A 268 -18.37 11.83 -5.19
C ALA A 268 -16.95 12.36 -5.03
N GLU A 269 -16.67 13.13 -3.99
CA GLU A 269 -15.33 13.65 -3.70
C GLU A 269 -14.36 12.51 -3.34
N ILE A 270 -14.77 11.53 -2.51
CA ILE A 270 -13.97 10.34 -2.20
C ILE A 270 -13.69 9.54 -3.47
N ALA A 271 -14.73 9.32 -4.30
CA ALA A 271 -14.59 8.57 -5.54
C ALA A 271 -13.73 9.31 -6.58
N ALA A 272 -13.80 10.64 -6.64
CA ALA A 272 -12.99 11.44 -7.57
C ALA A 272 -11.48 11.30 -7.35
N ILE A 273 -11.07 11.02 -6.11
CA ILE A 273 -9.67 10.75 -5.74
C ILE A 273 -9.39 9.24 -5.77
N GLY A 274 -10.31 8.43 -5.27
CA GLY A 274 -10.15 6.98 -5.12
C GLY A 274 -10.19 6.23 -6.45
N LEU A 275 -11.09 6.59 -7.38
CA LEU A 275 -11.24 5.87 -8.64
C LEU A 275 -9.98 5.94 -9.53
N PRO A 276 -9.33 7.10 -9.72
CA PRO A 276 -8.03 7.14 -10.41
C PRO A 276 -6.96 6.30 -9.70
N ALA A 277 -6.95 6.27 -8.36
CA ALA A 277 -6.03 5.41 -7.62
C ALA A 277 -6.33 3.91 -7.81
N ALA A 278 -7.61 3.52 -7.95
CA ALA A 278 -7.99 2.15 -8.30
C ALA A 278 -7.48 1.76 -9.69
N LEU A 279 -7.68 2.64 -10.67
CA LEU A 279 -7.17 2.45 -12.02
C LEU A 279 -5.64 2.34 -12.03
N GLU A 280 -4.93 3.18 -11.27
CA GLU A 280 -3.47 3.10 -11.11
C GLU A 280 -3.03 1.71 -10.63
N GLN A 281 -3.64 1.18 -9.55
CA GLN A 281 -3.30 -0.12 -8.99
C GLN A 281 -3.62 -1.27 -9.97
N PHE A 282 -4.75 -1.19 -10.66
CA PHE A 282 -5.14 -2.18 -11.65
C PHE A 282 -4.15 -2.22 -12.83
N MET A 283 -3.76 -1.06 -13.33
CA MET A 283 -2.75 -0.93 -14.40
C MET A 283 -1.39 -1.46 -13.96
N MET A 284 -0.98 -1.20 -12.72
CA MET A 284 0.25 -1.76 -12.14
C MET A 284 0.24 -3.29 -12.19
N ARG A 285 -0.90 -3.93 -11.86
CA ARG A 285 -1.02 -5.39 -11.88
C ARG A 285 -0.96 -5.96 -13.28
N ILE A 286 -1.71 -5.38 -14.23
CA ILE A 286 -1.71 -5.83 -15.62
C ILE A 286 -0.32 -5.63 -16.25
N GLY A 287 0.29 -4.47 -16.06
CA GLY A 287 1.64 -4.19 -16.60
C GLY A 287 2.70 -5.13 -16.03
N SER A 288 2.63 -5.45 -14.73
CA SER A 288 3.51 -6.45 -14.13
C SER A 288 3.29 -7.85 -14.70
N MET A 289 2.04 -8.22 -15.00
CA MET A 289 1.72 -9.53 -15.59
C MET A 289 2.24 -9.64 -17.04
N ILE A 290 2.07 -8.58 -17.84
CA ILE A 290 2.61 -8.53 -19.21
C ILE A 290 4.15 -8.62 -19.18
N PHE A 291 4.79 -7.88 -18.27
CA PHE A 291 6.23 -7.92 -18.09
C PHE A 291 6.72 -9.31 -17.68
N SER A 292 6.06 -9.95 -16.69
CA SER A 292 6.41 -11.30 -16.25
C SER A 292 6.26 -12.33 -17.37
N LYS A 293 5.24 -12.17 -18.24
CA LYS A 293 5.08 -13.01 -19.43
C LYS A 293 6.23 -12.84 -20.42
N ALA A 294 6.69 -11.60 -20.63
CA ALA A 294 7.86 -11.35 -21.49
C ALA A 294 9.14 -11.96 -20.91
N VAL A 295 9.35 -11.90 -19.59
CA VAL A 295 10.50 -12.56 -18.95
C VAL A 295 10.38 -14.09 -19.00
N ALA A 296 9.19 -14.65 -18.86
CA ALA A 296 8.97 -16.10 -18.93
C ALA A 296 9.34 -16.69 -20.31
N SER A 297 9.30 -15.90 -21.38
CA SER A 297 9.74 -16.34 -22.71
C SER A 297 11.25 -16.54 -22.84
N LEU A 298 12.05 -16.04 -21.89
CA LEU A 298 13.50 -16.22 -21.89
C LEU A 298 13.94 -17.63 -21.45
N GLY A 299 13.14 -18.28 -20.58
CA GLY A 299 13.44 -19.61 -20.07
C GLY A 299 13.13 -19.75 -18.58
N THR A 300 13.23 -21.00 -18.09
CA THR A 300 12.89 -21.34 -16.70
C THR A 300 13.89 -20.78 -15.69
N VAL A 301 15.19 -20.76 -16.02
CA VAL A 301 16.25 -20.26 -15.13
C VAL A 301 16.16 -18.74 -15.00
N GLU A 302 15.95 -18.04 -16.10
CA GLU A 302 15.76 -16.58 -16.13
C GLU A 302 14.51 -16.16 -15.37
N PHE A 303 13.42 -16.90 -15.56
CA PHE A 303 12.18 -16.62 -14.82
C PHE A 303 12.34 -16.89 -13.32
N ALA A 304 13.04 -17.95 -12.92
CA ALA A 304 13.35 -18.22 -11.52
C ALA A 304 14.19 -17.10 -10.91
N ALA A 305 15.26 -16.66 -11.60
CA ALA A 305 16.08 -15.52 -11.16
C ALA A 305 15.26 -14.24 -11.04
N HIS A 306 14.35 -13.96 -11.98
CA HIS A 306 13.43 -12.83 -11.91
C HIS A 306 12.57 -12.88 -10.65
N GLN A 307 11.97 -14.03 -10.34
CA GLN A 307 11.11 -14.19 -9.15
C GLN A 307 11.89 -14.00 -7.84
N VAL A 308 13.10 -14.54 -7.75
CA VAL A 308 13.98 -14.31 -6.59
C VAL A 308 14.26 -12.83 -6.41
N CYS A 309 14.66 -12.13 -7.48
CA CYS A 309 14.97 -10.70 -7.43
C CYS A 309 13.74 -9.85 -7.11
N MET A 310 12.55 -10.20 -7.61
CA MET A 310 11.30 -9.53 -7.25
C MET A 310 10.95 -9.69 -5.76
N ASN A 311 11.18 -10.88 -5.17
CA ASN A 311 11.00 -11.09 -3.74
C ASN A 311 11.95 -10.23 -2.91
N ILE A 312 13.24 -10.19 -3.26
CA ILE A 312 14.24 -9.35 -2.60
C ILE A 312 13.86 -7.85 -2.73
N GLN A 313 13.45 -7.41 -3.92
CA GLN A 313 13.02 -6.02 -4.16
C GLN A 313 11.77 -5.64 -3.35
N SER A 314 10.86 -6.58 -3.10
CA SER A 314 9.63 -6.31 -2.34
C SER A 314 9.91 -5.78 -0.93
N LEU A 315 11.01 -6.20 -0.30
CA LEU A 315 11.45 -5.72 1.01
C LEU A 315 11.76 -4.21 1.00
N THR A 316 12.30 -3.71 -0.10
CA THR A 316 12.62 -2.28 -0.23
C THR A 316 11.41 -1.43 -0.61
N MET A 317 10.43 -2.02 -1.32
CA MET A 317 9.15 -1.34 -1.60
C MET A 317 8.43 -0.94 -0.31
N MET A 318 8.53 -1.74 0.77
CA MET A 318 7.95 -1.41 2.08
C MET A 318 8.47 -0.07 2.63
N ASN A 319 9.77 0.19 2.51
CA ASN A 319 10.36 1.47 2.92
C ASN A 319 9.70 2.65 2.18
N GLY A 320 9.57 2.57 0.86
CA GLY A 320 8.88 3.57 0.06
C GLY A 320 7.42 3.78 0.48
N GLN A 321 6.70 2.69 0.80
CA GLN A 321 5.30 2.74 1.26
C GLN A 321 5.16 3.42 2.62
N VAL A 322 6.02 3.13 3.58
CA VAL A 322 6.02 3.76 4.91
C VAL A 322 6.12 5.27 4.83
N PHE A 323 7.13 5.77 4.12
CA PHE A 323 7.31 7.23 3.95
C PHE A 323 6.27 7.85 3.02
N SER A 324 5.67 7.08 2.12
CA SER A 324 4.52 7.50 1.33
C SER A 324 3.29 7.76 2.21
N ILE A 325 3.02 6.90 3.20
CA ILE A 325 1.93 7.07 4.17
C ILE A 325 2.13 8.38 4.94
N SER A 326 3.33 8.61 5.48
CA SER A 326 3.66 9.85 6.20
C SER A 326 3.54 11.08 5.30
N SER A 327 4.03 11.00 4.07
CA SER A 327 3.95 12.07 3.09
C SER A 327 2.51 12.39 2.70
N THR A 328 1.65 11.39 2.52
CA THR A 328 0.22 11.57 2.21
C THR A 328 -0.52 12.29 3.34
N SER A 329 -0.33 11.84 4.58
CA SER A 329 -0.99 12.41 5.75
C SER A 329 -0.55 13.86 6.00
N LEU A 330 0.78 14.09 6.11
CA LEU A 330 1.32 15.41 6.43
C LEU A 330 1.11 16.43 5.30
N THR A 331 1.17 16.02 4.04
CA THR A 331 0.84 16.90 2.90
C THR A 331 -0.64 17.27 2.93
N GLY A 332 -1.54 16.31 3.14
CA GLY A 332 -2.97 16.58 3.25
C GLY A 332 -3.28 17.57 4.39
N GLN A 333 -2.73 17.33 5.58
CA GLN A 333 -2.90 18.23 6.73
C GLN A 333 -2.33 19.63 6.46
N SER A 334 -1.15 19.72 5.86
CA SER A 334 -0.53 21.01 5.52
C SER A 334 -1.39 21.81 4.54
N LEU A 335 -1.97 21.15 3.53
CA LEU A 335 -2.87 21.78 2.56
C LEU A 335 -4.20 22.20 3.17
N GLY A 336 -4.75 21.37 4.07
CA GLY A 336 -5.92 21.75 4.84
C GLY A 336 -5.72 23.05 5.62
N LYS A 337 -4.53 23.24 6.16
CA LYS A 337 -4.12 24.48 6.89
C LYS A 337 -3.67 25.61 5.95
N LYS A 338 -3.79 25.43 4.63
CA LYS A 338 -3.34 26.38 3.60
C LYS A 338 -1.83 26.71 3.68
N ARG A 339 -1.00 25.72 4.08
CA ARG A 339 0.46 25.84 4.23
C ARG A 339 1.21 24.93 3.23
N PRO A 340 1.25 25.29 1.94
CA PRO A 340 1.94 24.51 0.93
C PRO A 340 3.46 24.44 1.15
N ASP A 341 4.04 25.43 1.83
CA ASP A 341 5.42 25.47 2.28
C ASP A 341 5.74 24.28 3.22
N MET A 342 4.89 24.02 4.20
CA MET A 342 5.02 22.88 5.09
C MET A 342 4.81 21.54 4.37
N ALA A 343 3.85 21.48 3.43
CA ALA A 343 3.66 20.31 2.59
C ALA A 343 4.95 19.93 1.83
N GLN A 344 5.61 20.93 1.24
CA GLN A 344 6.89 20.75 0.56
C GLN A 344 8.01 20.37 1.53
N ALA A 345 8.05 20.99 2.71
CA ALA A 345 9.02 20.70 3.75
C ALA A 345 8.94 19.23 4.20
N TYR A 346 7.75 18.73 4.52
CA TYR A 346 7.53 17.34 4.92
C TYR A 346 7.87 16.36 3.78
N THR A 347 7.37 16.60 2.58
CA THR A 347 7.64 15.71 1.44
C THR A 347 9.13 15.60 1.13
N THR A 348 9.86 16.73 1.14
CA THR A 348 11.29 16.75 0.89
C THR A 348 12.06 15.94 1.94
N ARG A 349 11.68 16.02 3.21
CA ARG A 349 12.34 15.29 4.29
C ARG A 349 11.96 13.82 4.32
N CYS A 350 10.69 13.48 4.07
CA CYS A 350 10.27 12.09 3.83
C CYS A 350 11.09 11.46 2.70
N LYS A 351 11.27 12.20 1.58
CA LYS A 351 12.08 11.76 0.46
C LYS A 351 13.54 11.54 0.86
N ARG A 352 14.15 12.44 1.63
CA ARG A 352 15.53 12.28 2.10
C ARG A 352 15.69 11.03 2.97
N CYS A 353 14.81 10.83 3.96
CA CYS A 353 14.82 9.62 4.80
C CYS A 353 14.64 8.35 3.98
N GLY A 354 13.61 8.29 3.15
CA GLY A 354 13.31 7.12 2.33
C GLY A 354 14.42 6.80 1.34
N MET A 355 15.02 7.82 0.71
CA MET A 355 16.16 7.63 -0.20
C MET A 355 17.42 7.16 0.53
N ALA A 356 17.72 7.71 1.71
CA ALA A 356 18.88 7.27 2.50
C ALA A 356 18.78 5.77 2.82
N ILE A 357 17.62 5.31 3.32
CA ILE A 357 17.39 3.90 3.60
C ILE A 357 17.45 3.07 2.30
N ALA A 358 16.85 3.56 1.21
CA ALA A 358 16.84 2.87 -0.07
C ALA A 358 18.26 2.69 -0.65
N ILE A 359 19.11 3.71 -0.54
CA ILE A 359 20.52 3.63 -0.96
C ILE A 359 21.29 2.64 -0.08
N THR A 360 21.08 2.67 1.25
CA THR A 360 21.71 1.72 2.17
C THR A 360 21.33 0.28 1.83
N LEU A 361 20.03 0.01 1.58
CA LEU A 361 19.56 -1.31 1.16
C LEU A 361 20.12 -1.70 -0.22
N GLY A 362 20.23 -0.76 -1.15
CA GLY A 362 20.86 -0.99 -2.45
C GLY A 362 22.34 -1.42 -2.30
N ILE A 363 23.11 -0.75 -1.45
CA ILE A 363 24.49 -1.11 -1.16
C ILE A 363 24.55 -2.51 -0.52
N LEU A 364 23.66 -2.82 0.42
CA LEU A 364 23.58 -4.16 1.02
C LEU A 364 23.26 -5.24 -0.01
N PHE A 365 22.40 -4.98 -1.00
CA PHE A 365 22.10 -5.93 -2.07
C PHE A 365 23.32 -6.21 -2.98
N VAL A 366 24.15 -5.19 -3.22
CA VAL A 366 25.38 -5.35 -3.97
C VAL A 366 26.41 -6.20 -3.17
N ILE A 367 26.59 -5.90 -1.89
CA ILE A 367 27.56 -6.61 -1.05
C ILE A 367 27.09 -8.04 -0.75
N PHE A 368 25.85 -8.23 -0.38
CA PHE A 368 25.28 -9.51 0.04
C PHE A 368 24.47 -10.22 -1.05
N GLY A 369 24.60 -9.83 -2.33
CA GLY A 369 23.82 -10.39 -3.42
C GLY A 369 23.95 -11.91 -3.55
N ARG A 370 25.16 -12.46 -3.42
CA ARG A 370 25.39 -13.91 -3.48
C ARG A 370 24.75 -14.69 -2.32
N PRO A 371 25.00 -14.36 -1.02
CA PRO A 371 24.31 -15.04 0.07
C PRO A 371 22.79 -14.85 0.06
N LEU A 372 22.29 -13.67 -0.33
CA LEU A 372 20.84 -13.43 -0.43
C LEU A 372 20.20 -14.32 -1.51
N SER A 373 20.81 -14.42 -2.69
CA SER A 373 20.31 -15.30 -3.75
C SER A 373 20.41 -16.78 -3.38
N GLY A 374 21.48 -17.16 -2.65
CA GLY A 374 21.71 -18.51 -2.16
C GLY A 374 20.69 -19.00 -1.13
N LEU A 375 19.96 -18.09 -0.48
CA LEU A 375 18.83 -18.47 0.39
C LEU A 375 17.63 -19.03 -0.39
N TYR A 376 17.53 -18.70 -1.67
CA TYR A 376 16.38 -19.08 -2.52
C TYR A 376 16.68 -20.25 -3.46
N THR A 377 17.94 -20.40 -3.90
CA THR A 377 18.34 -21.42 -4.87
C THR A 377 19.81 -21.81 -4.73
N ASN A 378 20.11 -23.06 -5.09
CA ASN A 378 21.48 -23.58 -5.16
C ASN A 378 22.03 -23.62 -6.59
N ASP A 379 21.25 -23.23 -7.61
CA ASP A 379 21.68 -23.18 -9.00
C ASP A 379 22.66 -22.02 -9.22
N ALA A 380 23.89 -22.35 -9.59
CA ALA A 380 24.96 -21.39 -9.82
C ALA A 380 24.64 -20.38 -10.94
N THR A 381 23.93 -20.81 -12.00
CA THR A 381 23.54 -19.96 -13.12
C THR A 381 22.49 -18.97 -12.68
N CYS A 382 21.47 -19.44 -11.96
CA CYS A 382 20.43 -18.59 -11.38
C CYS A 382 21.02 -17.57 -10.41
N ILE A 383 21.94 -17.98 -9.51
CA ILE A 383 22.62 -17.07 -8.56
C ILE A 383 23.40 -15.98 -9.33
N THR A 384 24.12 -16.34 -10.39
CA THR A 384 24.90 -15.39 -11.19
C THR A 384 23.99 -14.34 -11.84
N LEU A 385 22.87 -14.76 -12.41
CA LEU A 385 21.84 -13.86 -12.96
C LEU A 385 21.25 -12.96 -11.86
N CYS A 386 20.95 -13.52 -10.70
CA CYS A 386 20.44 -12.74 -9.57
C CYS A 386 21.41 -11.64 -9.15
N ILE A 387 22.72 -11.94 -9.08
CA ILE A 387 23.74 -10.93 -8.72
C ILE A 387 23.74 -9.78 -9.73
N GLN A 388 23.73 -10.08 -11.05
CA GLN A 388 23.67 -9.06 -12.10
C GLN A 388 22.42 -8.17 -11.96
N ILE A 389 21.26 -8.78 -11.66
CA ILE A 389 20.03 -8.05 -11.50
C ILE A 389 20.04 -7.22 -10.22
N LEU A 390 20.59 -7.72 -9.12
CA LEU A 390 20.65 -6.99 -7.85
C LEU A 390 21.50 -5.71 -7.97
N TRP A 391 22.51 -5.67 -8.85
CA TRP A 391 23.17 -4.42 -9.21
C TRP A 391 22.22 -3.42 -9.86
N ILE A 392 21.39 -3.86 -10.80
CA ILE A 392 20.38 -2.99 -11.44
C ILE A 392 19.35 -2.55 -10.40
N VAL A 393 18.90 -3.46 -9.53
CA VAL A 393 17.97 -3.17 -8.44
C VAL A 393 18.53 -2.11 -7.49
N ALA A 394 19.82 -2.15 -7.17
CA ALA A 394 20.47 -1.13 -6.33
C ALA A 394 20.33 0.28 -6.94
N PHE A 395 20.47 0.41 -8.25
CA PHE A 395 20.22 1.68 -8.95
C PHE A 395 18.73 2.06 -9.03
N ILE A 396 17.83 1.10 -9.07
CA ILE A 396 16.38 1.33 -9.07
C ILE A 396 15.92 1.95 -7.74
N GLN A 397 16.50 1.55 -6.61
CA GLN A 397 16.02 1.86 -5.26
C GLN A 397 15.78 3.35 -4.97
N PRO A 398 16.72 4.27 -5.22
CA PRO A 398 16.50 5.68 -4.90
C PRO A 398 15.38 6.30 -5.76
N PHE A 399 15.25 5.91 -7.03
CA PHE A 399 14.18 6.39 -7.91
C PHE A 399 12.82 5.85 -7.49
N GLN A 400 12.75 4.56 -7.14
CA GLN A 400 11.53 3.92 -6.67
C GLN A 400 11.06 4.52 -5.34
N SER A 401 11.94 4.70 -4.37
CA SER A 401 11.62 5.33 -3.09
C SER A 401 11.12 6.76 -3.29
N SER A 402 11.83 7.57 -4.10
CA SER A 402 11.40 8.93 -4.44
C SER A 402 10.02 8.95 -5.09
N GLN A 403 9.77 8.06 -6.04
CA GLN A 403 8.49 7.95 -6.75
C GLN A 403 7.34 7.63 -5.79
N PHE A 404 7.49 6.63 -4.89
CA PHE A 404 6.46 6.27 -3.91
C PHE A 404 6.11 7.43 -2.98
N ILE A 405 7.13 8.13 -2.46
CA ILE A 405 6.97 9.19 -1.47
C ILE A 405 6.31 10.42 -2.09
N VAL A 406 6.79 10.85 -3.25
CA VAL A 406 6.23 12.04 -3.93
C VAL A 406 4.84 11.74 -4.50
N ALA A 407 4.59 10.52 -5.01
CA ALA A 407 3.25 10.10 -5.38
C ALA A 407 2.30 10.08 -4.15
N GLY A 408 2.81 9.70 -2.97
CA GLY A 408 2.08 9.82 -1.70
C GLY A 408 1.67 11.27 -1.40
N ALA A 409 2.57 12.23 -1.56
CA ALA A 409 2.26 13.65 -1.41
C ALA A 409 1.17 14.11 -2.39
N LEU A 410 1.28 13.72 -3.67
CA LEU A 410 0.26 14.04 -4.68
C LEU A 410 -1.10 13.43 -4.35
N ARG A 411 -1.14 12.18 -3.80
CA ARG A 411 -2.38 11.56 -3.32
C ARG A 411 -2.96 12.32 -2.14
N GLY A 412 -2.15 12.75 -1.17
CA GLY A 412 -2.57 13.61 -0.05
C GLY A 412 -3.10 14.97 -0.49
N ALA A 413 -2.61 15.48 -1.61
CA ALA A 413 -3.14 16.68 -2.26
C ALA A 413 -4.40 16.43 -3.10
N GLY A 414 -4.78 15.18 -3.38
CA GLY A 414 -5.90 14.80 -4.25
C GLY A 414 -5.56 14.73 -5.74
N ASP A 415 -4.29 14.92 -6.15
CA ASP A 415 -3.84 14.87 -7.57
C ASP A 415 -3.55 13.42 -8.03
N THR A 416 -4.50 12.52 -7.83
CA THR A 416 -4.39 11.10 -8.19
C THR A 416 -4.52 10.86 -9.70
N LYS A 417 -5.24 11.74 -10.40
CA LYS A 417 -5.45 11.64 -11.87
C LYS A 417 -4.12 11.69 -12.64
N PHE A 418 -3.20 12.57 -12.23
CA PHE A 418 -1.89 12.67 -12.88
C PHE A 418 -1.07 11.39 -12.65
N VAL A 419 -1.04 10.91 -11.41
CA VAL A 419 -0.29 9.69 -11.05
C VAL A 419 -0.82 8.48 -11.83
N ALA A 420 -2.16 8.32 -11.94
CA ALA A 420 -2.78 7.25 -12.70
C ALA A 420 -2.43 7.30 -14.20
N LYS A 421 -2.54 8.49 -14.83
CA LYS A 421 -2.18 8.66 -16.25
C LYS A 421 -0.70 8.34 -16.52
N LEU A 422 0.18 8.79 -15.63
CA LEU A 422 1.60 8.51 -15.76
C LEU A 422 1.91 7.02 -15.60
N THR A 423 1.28 6.36 -14.61
CA THR A 423 1.44 4.91 -14.41
C THR A 423 0.93 4.12 -15.60
N PHE A 424 -0.18 4.54 -16.21
CA PHE A 424 -0.65 3.92 -17.45
C PHE A 424 0.42 3.96 -18.54
N PHE A 425 0.95 5.13 -18.82
CA PHE A 425 1.95 5.29 -19.87
C PHE A 425 3.25 4.50 -19.55
N THR A 426 3.75 4.61 -18.33
CA THR A 426 5.07 4.04 -17.99
C THR A 426 5.00 2.53 -17.74
N VAL A 427 4.00 2.03 -17.03
CA VAL A 427 3.92 0.61 -16.63
C VAL A 427 3.21 -0.26 -17.65
N MET A 428 2.19 0.26 -18.34
CA MET A 428 1.44 -0.50 -19.33
C MET A 428 2.07 -0.47 -20.73
N LEU A 429 2.73 0.64 -21.09
CA LEU A 429 3.29 0.81 -22.45
C LEU A 429 4.81 0.79 -22.45
N LEU A 430 5.44 1.70 -21.69
CA LEU A 430 6.88 1.89 -21.75
C LEU A 430 7.66 0.67 -21.25
N ARG A 431 7.33 0.17 -20.05
CA ARG A 431 8.05 -0.94 -19.43
C ARG A 431 7.95 -2.23 -20.24
N PRO A 432 6.78 -2.74 -20.64
CA PRO A 432 6.69 -3.94 -21.47
C PRO A 432 7.29 -3.72 -22.86
N GLY A 433 7.09 -2.55 -23.47
CA GLY A 433 7.65 -2.23 -24.78
C GLY A 433 9.18 -2.25 -24.77
N LEU A 434 9.82 -1.60 -23.81
CA LEU A 434 11.27 -1.63 -23.64
C LEU A 434 11.79 -3.03 -23.31
N ALA A 435 11.07 -3.80 -22.49
CA ALA A 435 11.46 -5.17 -22.16
C ALA A 435 11.42 -6.07 -23.40
N LEU A 436 10.38 -6.00 -24.22
CA LEU A 436 10.28 -6.76 -25.47
C LEU A 436 11.36 -6.35 -26.48
N LEU A 437 11.66 -5.06 -26.59
CA LEU A 437 12.76 -4.57 -27.43
C LEU A 437 14.11 -5.09 -26.91
N ALA A 438 14.37 -5.02 -25.62
CA ALA A 438 15.61 -5.51 -25.01
C ALA A 438 15.81 -7.02 -25.20
N ILE A 439 14.71 -7.79 -25.08
CA ILE A 439 14.75 -9.26 -25.21
C ILE A 439 14.86 -9.67 -26.69
N ASN A 440 13.95 -9.17 -27.55
CA ASN A 440 13.77 -9.71 -28.90
C ASN A 440 14.67 -9.03 -29.96
N VAL A 441 14.99 -7.74 -29.78
CA VAL A 441 15.79 -6.99 -30.76
C VAL A 441 17.26 -6.94 -30.34
N PHE A 442 17.52 -6.59 -29.06
CA PHE A 442 18.89 -6.44 -28.58
C PHE A 442 19.48 -7.71 -27.96
N SER A 443 18.69 -8.76 -27.80
CA SER A 443 19.10 -10.06 -27.21
C SER A 443 19.84 -9.92 -25.85
N LEU A 444 19.47 -8.91 -25.04
CA LEU A 444 20.12 -8.61 -23.77
C LEU A 444 19.65 -9.54 -22.62
N GLY A 445 18.75 -10.48 -22.91
CA GLY A 445 18.24 -11.43 -21.92
C GLY A 445 17.55 -10.77 -20.73
N LEU A 446 17.69 -11.41 -19.57
CA LEU A 446 17.04 -10.95 -18.32
C LEU A 446 17.56 -9.58 -17.82
N PRO A 447 18.88 -9.28 -17.85
CA PRO A 447 19.35 -7.95 -17.49
C PRO A 447 18.73 -6.84 -18.34
N GLY A 448 18.54 -7.08 -19.66
CA GLY A 448 17.87 -6.12 -20.55
C GLY A 448 16.43 -5.83 -20.13
N ALA A 449 15.67 -6.84 -19.73
CA ALA A 449 14.32 -6.65 -19.18
C ALA A 449 14.33 -5.80 -17.89
N TRP A 450 15.31 -5.99 -17.01
CA TRP A 450 15.43 -5.20 -15.78
C TRP A 450 15.91 -3.77 -16.04
N PHE A 451 16.69 -3.51 -17.10
CA PHE A 451 16.96 -2.13 -17.55
C PHE A 451 15.69 -1.41 -18.00
N ALA A 452 14.69 -2.12 -18.55
CA ALA A 452 13.39 -1.51 -18.83
C ALA A 452 12.67 -1.05 -17.55
N ILE A 453 12.77 -1.82 -16.44
CA ILE A 453 12.26 -1.40 -15.13
C ILE A 453 13.02 -0.17 -14.63
N LEU A 454 14.35 -0.15 -14.72
CA LEU A 454 15.17 0.99 -14.31
C LEU A 454 14.77 2.26 -15.07
N THR A 455 14.63 2.17 -16.38
CA THR A 455 14.23 3.29 -17.25
C THR A 455 12.83 3.81 -16.87
N ASP A 456 11.85 2.91 -16.68
CA ASP A 456 10.51 3.27 -16.19
C ASP A 456 10.59 4.01 -14.86
N GLN A 457 11.36 3.50 -13.90
CA GLN A 457 11.47 4.12 -12.57
C GLN A 457 12.13 5.50 -12.61
N ILE A 458 13.15 5.69 -13.45
CA ILE A 458 13.80 6.99 -13.66
C ILE A 458 12.80 7.98 -14.25
N ILE A 459 12.15 7.63 -15.37
CA ILE A 459 11.19 8.50 -16.05
C ILE A 459 10.02 8.84 -15.13
N ARG A 460 9.44 7.85 -14.47
CA ARG A 460 8.30 8.03 -13.57
C ARG A 460 8.67 8.88 -12.36
N SER A 461 9.82 8.64 -11.75
CA SER A 461 10.32 9.46 -10.63
C SER A 461 10.56 10.91 -11.05
N ALA A 462 11.16 11.13 -12.23
CA ALA A 462 11.42 12.47 -12.76
C ALA A 462 10.13 13.23 -13.07
N LEU A 463 9.16 12.59 -13.75
CA LEU A 463 7.89 13.22 -14.12
C LEU A 463 7.00 13.50 -12.89
N ILE A 464 6.98 12.61 -11.88
CA ILE A 464 6.28 12.85 -10.62
C ILE A 464 6.95 14.01 -9.85
N ALA A 465 8.28 14.04 -9.80
CA ALA A 465 9.01 15.13 -9.17
C ALA A 465 8.78 16.48 -9.89
N TRP A 466 8.79 16.47 -11.21
CA TRP A 466 8.46 17.64 -12.03
C TRP A 466 7.03 18.14 -11.75
N ARG A 467 6.02 17.25 -11.73
CA ARG A 467 4.63 17.59 -11.38
C ARG A 467 4.56 18.23 -10.01
N TYR A 468 5.27 17.67 -9.05
CA TYR A 468 5.30 18.18 -7.68
C TYR A 468 5.96 19.57 -7.61
N GLN A 469 7.12 19.75 -8.27
CA GLN A 469 7.84 21.02 -8.31
C GLN A 469 7.09 22.12 -9.06
N SER A 470 6.27 21.76 -10.08
CA SER A 470 5.45 22.73 -10.83
C SER A 470 4.37 23.41 -9.98
N GLY A 471 4.10 22.90 -8.78
CA GLY A 471 3.09 23.46 -7.87
C GLY A 471 1.63 23.24 -8.29
N ARG A 472 1.36 22.65 -9.48
CA ARG A 472 0.00 22.44 -10.01
C ARG A 472 -0.90 21.54 -9.15
N TRP A 473 -0.30 20.72 -8.27
CA TRP A 473 -1.04 19.89 -7.32
C TRP A 473 -1.81 20.70 -6.26
N LYS A 474 -1.45 21.96 -6.03
CA LYS A 474 -2.16 22.87 -5.12
C LYS A 474 -3.55 23.23 -5.64
N GLU A 475 -3.72 23.32 -6.97
CA GLU A 475 -4.99 23.63 -7.62
C GLU A 475 -6.03 22.51 -7.46
N SER A 476 -5.59 21.26 -7.25
CA SER A 476 -6.50 20.13 -7.06
C SER A 476 -7.34 20.29 -5.80
N VAL A 477 -6.78 20.88 -4.74
CA VAL A 477 -7.51 21.20 -3.49
C VAL A 477 -8.58 22.27 -3.73
N LEU A 478 -8.28 23.28 -4.57
CA LEU A 478 -9.22 24.34 -4.91
C LEU A 478 -10.36 23.83 -5.82
N ARG A 479 -10.05 22.95 -6.77
CA ARG A 479 -11.03 22.36 -7.69
C ARG A 479 -12.01 21.43 -6.99
N THR A 480 -11.58 20.68 -5.99
CA THR A 480 -12.47 19.83 -5.19
C THR A 480 -13.50 20.67 -4.42
N LYS A 481 -13.10 21.89 -3.98
CA LYS A 481 -13.99 22.84 -3.32
C LYS A 481 -14.92 23.60 -4.29
N ALA A 482 -14.50 23.82 -5.53
CA ALA A 482 -15.29 24.56 -6.53
C ALA A 482 -16.30 23.67 -7.27
N ALA A 483 -16.07 22.34 -7.30
CA ALA A 483 -16.97 21.35 -7.92
C ALA A 483 -18.03 20.81 -6.94
N ALA A 484 -18.02 21.27 -5.72
CA ALA A 484 -18.91 20.97 -4.60
C ALA A 484 -19.83 22.15 -4.28
#